data_4357f9ebf8f5ebeec42a051b7fa436d4
#
_entry.id   4357f9ebf8f5ebeec42a051b7fa436d4
#
_cell.length_a   1.000
_cell.length_b   1.000
_cell.length_c   1.000
_cell.angle_alpha   90.00
_cell.angle_beta   90.00
_cell.angle_gamma   90.00
#
_symmetry.space_group_name_H-M   'P 1'
#
loop_
_entity.id
_entity.type
_entity.pdbx_description
1 polymer ?
#
loop_
_entity_poly.entity_id
_entity_poly.type
_entity_poly.pdbx_seq_one_letter_code
_entity_poly.pdbx_strand_id
1 'polypeptide(L)' 'MEFKMERQGLLKEEDQVTVTEGLLPSNYYYTIDPSLAMSGNIPFRERLKSREGKVLKIIENERGFYVTVAFDEQEV' A
#
# COMPACT_ATOMS: atom_id res chain seq x y z
N MET A 1 0.07 -2.69 5.89
CA MET A 1 0.48 -3.18 4.56
C MET A 1 1.58 -2.28 4.03
N GLU A 2 2.58 -2.87 3.41
CA GLU A 2 3.72 -2.13 2.89
C GLU A 2 3.58 -1.90 1.39
N PHE A 3 3.91 -0.69 0.94
CA PHE A 3 3.90 -0.31 -0.46
C PHE A 3 5.26 0.25 -0.83
N LYS A 4 5.68 0.04 -2.06
CA LYS A 4 6.92 0.61 -2.57
C LYS A 4 6.62 1.83 -3.43
N MET A 5 7.20 2.97 -3.06
CA MET A 5 7.10 4.20 -3.84
C MET A 5 8.15 4.20 -4.96
N GLU A 6 7.82 4.85 -6.07
CA GLU A 6 8.77 4.98 -7.17
C GLU A 6 9.87 5.98 -6.86
N ARG A 7 9.58 6.98 -6.03
CA ARG A 7 10.56 8.00 -5.67
C ARG A 7 10.18 8.65 -4.35
N GLN A 8 11.13 9.35 -3.76
CA GLN A 8 10.94 10.06 -2.51
C GLN A 8 9.95 11.23 -2.69
N GLY A 9 9.21 11.50 -1.64
CA GLY A 9 8.39 12.71 -1.58
C GLY A 9 6.98 12.58 -2.13
N LEU A 10 6.58 11.39 -2.59
CA LEU A 10 5.22 11.19 -3.09
C LEU A 10 4.18 11.14 -1.98
N LEU A 11 4.58 10.65 -0.80
CA LEU A 11 3.72 10.51 0.36
C LEU A 11 4.48 10.91 1.60
N LYS A 12 3.76 11.22 2.66
CA LYS A 12 4.35 11.54 3.97
C LYS A 12 3.50 10.93 5.08
N GLU A 13 4.08 10.86 6.28
CA GLU A 13 3.36 10.34 7.44
C GLU A 13 2.08 11.10 7.67
N GLU A 14 1.05 10.40 8.12
CA GLU A 14 -0.28 10.92 8.41
C GLU A 14 -1.14 11.19 7.17
N ASP A 15 -0.60 11.01 5.95
CA ASP A 15 -1.39 11.19 4.73
C ASP A 15 -2.53 10.17 4.67
N GLN A 16 -3.70 10.64 4.25
CA GLN A 16 -4.81 9.77 3.91
C GLN A 16 -4.64 9.31 2.48
N VAL A 17 -4.81 8.02 2.25
CA VAL A 17 -4.62 7.45 0.91
C VAL A 17 -5.78 6.58 0.52
N THR A 18 -6.02 6.48 -0.78
CA THR A 18 -7.01 5.57 -1.37
C THR A 18 -6.26 4.60 -2.25
N VAL A 19 -6.64 3.32 -2.21
CA VAL A 19 -5.99 2.30 -3.02
C VAL A 19 -6.94 1.69 -4.02
N THR A 20 -6.37 1.22 -5.13
CA THR A 20 -7.07 0.48 -6.17
C THR A 20 -6.58 -0.95 -6.14
N GLU A 21 -7.50 -1.90 -6.20
CA GLU A 21 -7.20 -3.33 -6.19
C GLU A 21 -7.00 -3.84 -7.62
N GLY A 22 -5.92 -4.60 -7.81
CA GLY A 22 -5.70 -5.33 -9.05
C GLY A 22 -5.76 -6.83 -8.77
N LEU A 23 -6.22 -7.59 -9.75
CA LEU A 23 -6.36 -9.05 -9.64
C LEU A 23 -5.32 -9.73 -10.51
N LEU A 24 -4.55 -10.61 -9.89
CA LEU A 24 -3.62 -11.51 -10.56
C LEU A 24 -4.20 -12.93 -10.55
N PRO A 25 -3.63 -13.86 -11.31
CA PRO A 25 -4.18 -15.22 -11.33
C PRO A 25 -4.33 -15.88 -9.96
N SER A 26 -3.43 -15.59 -9.02
CA SER A 26 -3.43 -16.23 -7.70
C SER A 26 -3.43 -15.25 -6.55
N ASN A 27 -3.39 -13.95 -6.82
CA ASN A 27 -3.20 -12.95 -5.77
C ASN A 27 -3.88 -11.65 -6.14
N TYR A 28 -3.98 -10.76 -5.15
CA TYR A 28 -4.32 -9.37 -5.37
C TYR A 28 -3.06 -8.51 -5.24
N TYR A 29 -3.12 -7.32 -5.76
CA TYR A 29 -2.16 -6.28 -5.46
C TYR A 29 -2.90 -4.96 -5.32
N TYR A 30 -2.27 -4.01 -4.66
CA TYR A 30 -2.91 -2.71 -4.38
C TYR A 30 -1.99 -1.59 -4.83
N THR A 31 -2.59 -0.53 -5.35
CA THR A 31 -1.88 0.66 -5.80
C THR A 31 -2.46 1.86 -5.07
N ILE A 32 -1.58 2.67 -4.46
CA ILE A 32 -2.01 3.93 -3.86
C ILE A 32 -2.24 4.92 -5.00
N ASP A 33 -3.46 5.43 -5.11
CA ASP A 33 -3.83 6.35 -6.17
C ASP A 33 -3.17 7.72 -5.99
N PRO A 34 -2.80 8.37 -7.07
CA PRO A 34 -2.80 7.97 -8.48
C PRO A 34 -1.46 7.32 -8.90
N SER A 35 -1.27 6.08 -8.59
CA SER A 35 -0.06 5.31 -8.92
C SER A 35 1.19 5.78 -8.18
N LEU A 36 1.02 6.14 -6.92
CA LEU A 36 2.13 6.64 -6.11
C LEU A 36 3.00 5.52 -5.55
N ALA A 37 2.39 4.39 -5.24
CA ALA A 37 3.11 3.26 -4.66
C ALA A 37 2.32 1.98 -4.90
N MET A 38 3.00 0.83 -4.91
CA MET A 38 2.36 -0.46 -5.16
C MET A 38 2.74 -1.45 -4.06
N SER A 39 1.79 -2.31 -3.70
CA SER A 39 2.05 -3.39 -2.77
C SER A 39 2.71 -4.57 -3.49
N GLY A 40 3.21 -5.53 -2.71
CA GLY A 40 3.57 -6.83 -3.25
C GLY A 40 2.30 -7.64 -3.49
N ASN A 41 2.48 -8.92 -3.83
CA ASN A 41 1.37 -9.84 -4.05
C ASN A 41 0.72 -10.19 -2.71
N ILE A 42 -0.60 -10.08 -2.65
CA ILE A 42 -1.38 -10.32 -1.44
C ILE A 42 -2.24 -11.57 -1.66
N PRO A 43 -2.09 -12.60 -0.82
CA PRO A 43 -2.90 -13.81 -0.94
C PRO A 43 -4.40 -13.50 -0.89
N PHE A 44 -5.20 -14.30 -1.59
CA PHE A 44 -6.65 -14.10 -1.64
C PHE A 44 -7.28 -13.99 -0.25
N ARG A 45 -6.80 -14.78 0.70
CA ARG A 45 -7.34 -14.77 2.07
C ARG A 45 -7.06 -13.48 2.83
N GLU A 46 -6.12 -12.67 2.34
CA GLU A 46 -5.74 -11.41 2.98
C GLU A 46 -6.25 -10.19 2.22
N ARG A 47 -7.21 -10.41 1.34
CA ARG A 47 -7.80 -9.33 0.56
C ARG A 47 -8.30 -8.20 1.45
N LEU A 48 -7.95 -6.96 1.08
CA LEU A 48 -8.46 -5.78 1.76
C LEU A 48 -9.94 -5.57 1.44
N LYS A 49 -10.71 -5.20 2.45
CA LYS A 49 -12.11 -4.82 2.28
C LYS A 49 -12.26 -3.31 2.18
N SER A 50 -11.34 -2.57 2.82
CA SER A 50 -11.30 -1.12 2.79
C SER A 50 -10.45 -0.65 1.62
N ARG A 51 -10.73 0.54 1.13
CA ARG A 51 -9.92 1.17 0.08
C ARG A 51 -9.23 2.43 0.58
N GLU A 52 -9.44 2.79 1.83
CA GLU A 52 -8.85 4.00 2.40
C GLU A 52 -7.96 3.63 3.57
N GLY A 53 -6.83 4.30 3.66
CA GLY A 53 -5.88 4.07 4.72
C GLY A 53 -5.11 5.31 5.08
N LYS A 54 -4.20 5.16 6.04
CA LYS A 54 -3.39 6.25 6.53
C LYS A 54 -1.94 5.82 6.59
N VAL A 55 -1.05 6.69 6.10
CA VAL A 55 0.38 6.42 6.13
C VAL A 55 0.88 6.48 7.57
N LEU A 56 1.48 5.39 8.03
CA LEU A 56 2.04 5.31 9.38
C LEU A 56 3.50 5.70 9.41
N LYS A 57 4.28 5.25 8.44
CA LYS A 57 5.70 5.56 8.39
C LYS A 57 6.24 5.35 6.98
N ILE A 58 7.38 5.97 6.73
CA ILE A 58 8.09 5.88 5.46
C ILE A 58 9.51 5.46 5.78
N ILE A 59 10.00 4.44 5.08
CA ILE A 59 11.34 3.91 5.26
C ILE A 59 12.09 4.00 3.95
N GLU A 60 13.33 4.47 4.02
CA GLU A 60 14.24 4.48 2.88
C GLU A 60 15.36 3.48 3.16
N ASN A 61 15.69 2.67 2.15
CA ASN A 61 16.83 1.75 2.22
C ASN A 61 17.43 1.58 0.83
N GLU A 62 18.36 0.66 0.69
CA GLU A 62 19.06 0.43 -0.57
C GLU A 62 18.14 0.02 -1.72
N ARG A 63 16.97 -0.55 -1.39
CA ARG A 63 16.03 -1.03 -2.38
C ARG A 63 15.02 0.02 -2.82
N GLY A 64 14.94 1.13 -2.10
CA GLY A 64 14.04 2.21 -2.43
C GLY A 64 13.30 2.78 -1.24
N PHE A 65 12.13 3.31 -1.51
CA PHE A 65 11.30 3.98 -0.51
C PHE A 65 10.04 3.16 -0.26
N TYR A 66 9.79 2.84 1.00
CA TYR A 66 8.66 1.98 1.38
C TYR A 66 7.74 2.73 2.33
N VAL A 67 6.45 2.52 2.15
CA VAL A 67 5.40 3.16 2.94
C VAL A 67 4.61 2.08 3.65
N THR A 68 4.42 2.24 4.97
CA THR A 68 3.51 1.38 5.73
C THR A 68 2.20 2.10 5.89
N VAL A 69 1.11 1.46 5.48
CA VAL A 69 -0.23 2.03 5.52
C VAL A 69 -1.13 1.17 6.41
N ALA A 70 -1.86 1.82 7.31
CA ALA A 70 -2.88 1.16 8.10
C ALA A 70 -4.24 1.38 7.45
N PHE A 71 -5.01 0.32 7.35
CA PHE A 71 -6.34 0.38 6.78
C PHE A 71 -7.37 0.26 7.90
N ASP A 72 -8.54 0.84 7.67
CA ASP A 72 -9.60 0.92 8.67
C ASP A 72 -10.38 -0.39 8.74
N GLU A 73 -9.65 -1.49 8.94
CA GLU A 73 -10.24 -2.80 9.09
C GLU A 73 -9.30 -3.68 9.92
N GLN A 74 -9.87 -4.67 10.56
CA GLN A 74 -9.06 -5.62 11.31
C GLN A 74 -8.34 -6.55 10.37
N GLU A 75 -7.10 -6.85 10.68
CA GLU A 75 -6.39 -7.87 9.95
C GLU A 75 -6.93 -9.25 10.30
N VAL A 76 -6.94 -10.08 9.32
CA VAL A 76 -7.36 -11.46 9.45
C VAL A 76 -6.20 -12.40 9.32
#